data_83456fe67598635c3163b010fe017eff
#
_entry.id   83456fe67598635c3163b010fe017eff
#
_cell.length_a   1.000
_cell.length_b   1.000
_cell.length_c   1.000
_cell.angle_alpha   90.00
_cell.angle_beta   90.00
_cell.angle_gamma   90.00
#
_symmetry.space_group_name_H-M   'P 1'
#
loop_
_entity.id
_entity.type
_entity.pdbx_description
1 polymer ?
#
loop_
_entity_poly.entity_id
_entity_poly.type
_entity_poly.pdbx_seq_one_letter_code
_entity_poly.pdbx_strand_id
1 'polypeptide(L)'
;MKEGRERLPLSVGILAGGKSSRMGQNKAFLQLGNERIIEKLLKEFEGFHEVLISGAEKGIYEGLDRRVVYDENRDIGPIEGIRRILGEAENEYVFICAADMPFVSKELVSFLSEFISSDYDCYVIADEEHIQPLCAIYKKSALPVIEELIQNGQYRIRELLKRVRTKYIPLGYTCFDKRIVKNINTREDYHAVRKPFVFCVCGYSDSGKTGLIVKLINEFIREGYSAAVIKHDGKDHVADKEGSDTARFYEAGAVCAAVYSDSSVLLHKRGKGDAEKLLSFLRRSDDPPDFIIIEGLKNSGYPKVLVHGAGALPDAIDDGEMSDNPVKLICIAADHISHEQVKCPLYRIDDSRGIFLCIQDYFCL
;
A
#
# COMPACT_ATOMS: atom_id res chain seq x y z
N MET A 1 -25.08 -25.69 -13.77
CA MET A 1 -24.08 -25.42 -14.79
C MET A 1 -24.61 -24.25 -15.62
N LYS A 2 -24.12 -23.01 -15.36
CA LYS A 2 -24.41 -21.86 -16.22
C LYS A 2 -23.42 -21.92 -17.37
N GLU A 3 -23.94 -22.15 -18.59
CA GLU A 3 -23.18 -22.08 -19.82
C GLU A 3 -22.38 -20.79 -19.89
N GLY A 4 -21.11 -20.91 -20.31
CA GLY A 4 -20.19 -19.80 -20.39
C GLY A 4 -20.71 -18.69 -21.30
N ARG A 5 -21.17 -17.59 -20.73
CA ARG A 5 -21.27 -16.34 -21.48
C ARG A 5 -19.86 -15.96 -21.92
N GLU A 6 -19.63 -15.89 -23.22
CA GLU A 6 -18.44 -15.24 -23.78
C GLU A 6 -18.31 -13.88 -23.09
N ARG A 7 -17.20 -13.68 -22.35
CA ARG A 7 -16.92 -12.37 -21.74
C ARG A 7 -16.74 -11.39 -22.89
N LEU A 8 -17.52 -10.32 -22.90
CA LEU A 8 -17.34 -9.24 -23.86
C LEU A 8 -15.89 -8.73 -23.76
N PRO A 9 -15.19 -8.54 -24.87
CA PRO A 9 -13.86 -7.95 -24.86
C PRO A 9 -13.94 -6.56 -24.22
N LEU A 10 -13.06 -6.32 -23.24
CA LEU A 10 -13.03 -5.12 -22.42
C LEU A 10 -11.59 -4.61 -22.32
N SER A 11 -11.38 -3.33 -22.59
CA SER A 11 -10.14 -2.62 -22.28
C SER A 11 -10.17 -2.04 -20.88
N VAL A 12 -9.00 -1.85 -20.26
CA VAL A 12 -8.85 -1.17 -18.98
C VAL A 12 -8.08 0.12 -19.18
N GLY A 13 -8.57 1.22 -18.61
CA GLY A 13 -7.92 2.52 -18.61
C GLY A 13 -7.60 2.99 -17.21
N ILE A 14 -6.33 3.27 -16.93
CA ILE A 14 -5.87 3.82 -15.65
C ILE A 14 -5.60 5.32 -15.84
N LEU A 15 -6.37 6.17 -15.16
CA LEU A 15 -6.17 7.62 -15.18
C LEU A 15 -5.09 8.00 -14.18
N ALA A 16 -3.90 8.25 -14.68
CA ALA A 16 -2.74 8.63 -13.88
C ALA A 16 -2.34 10.12 -14.06
N GLY A 17 -3.10 10.87 -14.86
CA GLY A 17 -2.98 12.32 -15.03
C GLY A 17 -3.60 13.08 -13.85
N GLY A 18 -2.95 14.13 -13.40
CA GLY A 18 -3.47 15.04 -12.36
C GLY A 18 -2.37 15.77 -11.61
N LYS A 19 -2.60 17.06 -11.30
CA LYS A 19 -1.69 17.84 -10.46
C LYS A 19 -1.82 17.36 -9.03
N SER A 20 -0.91 16.50 -8.56
CA SER A 20 -0.81 16.02 -7.18
C SER A 20 -0.32 17.12 -6.21
N SER A 21 -0.85 18.34 -6.33
CA SER A 21 -0.39 19.55 -5.63
C SER A 21 -0.46 19.44 -4.10
N ARG A 22 -1.36 18.60 -3.56
CA ARG A 22 -1.54 18.42 -2.12
C ARG A 22 -0.56 17.42 -1.50
N MET A 23 -0.04 16.48 -2.29
CA MET A 23 0.86 15.42 -1.82
C MET A 23 2.33 15.70 -2.16
N GLY A 24 2.61 16.70 -3.03
CA GLY A 24 3.97 17.03 -3.46
C GLY A 24 4.63 16.03 -4.43
N GLN A 25 4.00 14.88 -4.67
CA GLN A 25 4.47 13.84 -5.59
C GLN A 25 3.29 13.19 -6.33
N ASN A 26 3.58 12.54 -7.46
CA ASN A 26 2.55 11.87 -8.26
C ASN A 26 1.99 10.66 -7.50
N LYS A 27 0.69 10.68 -7.21
CA LYS A 27 -0.02 9.66 -6.44
C LYS A 27 0.10 8.24 -7.02
N ALA A 28 0.22 8.11 -8.35
CA ALA A 28 0.38 6.82 -9.01
C ALA A 28 1.66 6.08 -8.58
N PHE A 29 2.68 6.81 -8.15
CA PHE A 29 3.97 6.27 -7.70
C PHE A 29 4.11 6.15 -6.19
N LEU A 30 3.06 6.41 -5.42
CA LEU A 30 3.06 6.16 -3.98
C LEU A 30 3.25 4.66 -3.70
N GLN A 31 4.07 4.34 -2.71
CA GLN A 31 4.36 2.96 -2.31
C GLN A 31 3.23 2.37 -1.46
N LEU A 32 2.77 1.17 -1.80
CA LEU A 32 1.88 0.36 -0.97
C LEU A 32 2.53 -1.00 -0.68
N GLY A 33 3.24 -1.07 0.42
CA GLY A 33 4.10 -2.21 0.72
C GLY A 33 5.33 -2.19 -0.19
N ASN A 34 5.56 -3.26 -0.96
CA ASN A 34 6.76 -3.42 -1.79
C ASN A 34 6.55 -3.01 -3.26
N GLU A 35 5.45 -2.35 -3.61
CA GLU A 35 5.15 -1.97 -4.99
C GLU A 35 4.44 -0.61 -5.05
N ARG A 36 4.60 0.11 -6.16
CA ARG A 36 3.88 1.37 -6.41
C ARG A 36 2.41 1.09 -6.73
N ILE A 37 1.52 2.06 -6.44
CA ILE A 37 0.09 1.90 -6.73
C ILE A 37 -0.14 1.55 -8.20
N ILE A 38 0.53 2.25 -9.12
CA ILE A 38 0.40 1.99 -10.56
C ILE A 38 0.85 0.56 -10.93
N GLU A 39 1.95 0.07 -10.36
CA GLU A 39 2.45 -1.29 -10.61
C GLU A 39 1.48 -2.34 -10.07
N LYS A 40 0.91 -2.09 -8.90
CA LYS A 40 -0.14 -2.94 -8.32
C LYS A 40 -1.36 -3.03 -9.22
N LEU A 41 -1.86 -1.90 -9.74
CA LEU A 41 -2.99 -1.87 -10.66
C LEU A 41 -2.67 -2.57 -11.98
N LEU A 42 -1.46 -2.38 -12.51
CA LEU A 42 -1.03 -3.06 -13.75
C LEU A 42 -0.97 -4.58 -13.58
N LYS A 43 -0.49 -5.08 -12.46
CA LYS A 43 -0.54 -6.52 -12.13
C LYS A 43 -1.97 -7.03 -11.99
N GLU A 44 -2.83 -6.27 -11.32
CA GLU A 44 -4.23 -6.63 -11.12
C GLU A 44 -4.96 -6.84 -12.43
N PHE A 45 -4.63 -6.01 -13.44
CA PHE A 45 -5.26 -6.05 -14.75
C PHE A 45 -4.44 -6.77 -15.83
N GLU A 46 -3.39 -7.48 -15.48
CA GLU A 46 -2.52 -8.18 -16.45
C GLU A 46 -3.27 -9.17 -17.35
N GLY A 47 -4.36 -9.76 -16.85
CA GLY A 47 -5.19 -10.72 -17.57
C GLY A 47 -6.21 -10.11 -18.56
N PHE A 48 -6.31 -8.77 -18.64
CA PHE A 48 -7.19 -8.10 -19.60
C PHE A 48 -6.51 -7.99 -20.97
N HIS A 49 -7.34 -7.94 -22.02
CA HIS A 49 -6.84 -7.87 -23.40
C HIS A 49 -5.95 -6.65 -23.62
N GLU A 50 -6.34 -5.51 -23.06
CA GLU A 50 -5.63 -4.25 -23.20
C GLU A 50 -5.69 -3.45 -21.90
N VAL A 51 -4.54 -2.87 -21.51
CA VAL A 51 -4.43 -1.93 -20.39
C VAL A 51 -3.72 -0.66 -20.88
N LEU A 52 -4.42 0.46 -20.78
CA LEU A 52 -3.95 1.79 -21.17
C LEU A 52 -3.73 2.66 -19.93
N ILE A 53 -2.71 3.52 -19.98
CA ILE A 53 -2.47 4.55 -18.94
C ILE A 53 -2.70 5.91 -19.56
N SER A 54 -3.55 6.78 -18.96
CA SER A 54 -3.64 8.18 -19.34
C SER A 54 -2.71 9.02 -18.46
N GLY A 55 -1.83 9.80 -19.06
CA GLY A 55 -0.87 10.65 -18.39
C GLY A 55 -0.88 12.08 -18.90
N ALA A 56 -0.68 13.06 -18.00
CA ALA A 56 -0.62 14.47 -18.35
C ALA A 56 0.75 14.87 -18.96
N GLU A 57 1.83 14.18 -18.64
CA GLU A 57 3.20 14.53 -19.02
C GLU A 57 3.94 13.34 -19.61
N LYS A 58 4.71 13.59 -20.69
CA LYS A 58 5.57 12.58 -21.29
C LYS A 58 6.77 12.29 -20.39
N GLY A 59 7.27 11.06 -20.43
CA GLY A 59 8.47 10.64 -19.70
C GLY A 59 8.20 10.05 -18.32
N ILE A 60 7.11 10.40 -17.65
CA ILE A 60 6.83 9.97 -16.26
C ILE A 60 6.55 8.47 -16.17
N TYR A 61 5.92 7.91 -17.20
CA TYR A 61 5.48 6.50 -17.25
C TYR A 61 6.38 5.63 -18.13
N GLU A 62 7.50 6.17 -18.59
CA GLU A 62 8.53 5.43 -19.33
C GLU A 62 9.14 4.34 -18.42
N GLY A 63 9.18 3.11 -18.92
CA GLY A 63 9.62 1.94 -18.14
C GLY A 63 8.47 1.09 -17.59
N LEU A 64 7.21 1.58 -17.63
CA LEU A 64 6.05 0.72 -17.47
C LEU A 64 5.76 0.05 -18.82
N ASP A 65 5.81 -1.27 -18.88
CA ASP A 65 5.56 -2.05 -20.12
C ASP A 65 4.06 -2.02 -20.49
N ARG A 66 3.53 -0.82 -20.75
CA ARG A 66 2.13 -0.58 -21.14
C ARG A 66 2.02 0.65 -22.04
N ARG A 67 0.96 0.65 -22.86
CA ARG A 67 0.66 1.78 -23.75
C ARG A 67 0.20 2.99 -22.94
N VAL A 68 0.88 4.12 -23.12
CA VAL A 68 0.53 5.39 -22.48
C VAL A 68 -0.10 6.33 -23.51
N VAL A 69 -1.25 6.89 -23.17
CA VAL A 69 -1.94 7.92 -23.95
C VAL A 69 -1.86 9.24 -23.19
N TYR A 70 -1.49 10.30 -23.90
CA TYR A 70 -1.25 11.61 -23.26
C TYR A 70 -2.39 12.57 -23.51
N ASP A 71 -2.66 13.40 -22.50
CA ASP A 71 -3.67 14.47 -22.58
C ASP A 71 -3.29 15.46 -23.69
N GLU A 72 -4.26 15.83 -24.53
CA GLU A 72 -4.13 16.88 -25.54
C GLU A 72 -4.57 18.24 -24.94
N ASN A 73 -5.61 18.20 -24.12
CA ASN A 73 -6.12 19.37 -23.43
C ASN A 73 -5.63 19.37 -21.97
N ARG A 74 -4.78 20.33 -21.64
CA ARG A 74 -4.22 20.42 -20.29
C ARG A 74 -5.21 21.04 -19.31
N ASP A 75 -5.16 20.56 -18.05
CA ASP A 75 -5.85 21.16 -16.90
C ASP A 75 -7.39 21.15 -16.94
N ILE A 76 -8.01 20.35 -17.80
CA ILE A 76 -9.47 20.19 -17.85
C ILE A 76 -9.99 19.01 -17.01
N GLY A 77 -9.11 18.35 -16.30
CA GLY A 77 -9.46 17.27 -15.35
C GLY A 77 -9.63 15.90 -16.01
N PRO A 78 -10.17 14.93 -15.25
CA PRO A 78 -10.16 13.51 -15.66
C PRO A 78 -11.03 13.21 -16.90
N ILE A 79 -11.90 14.12 -17.34
CA ILE A 79 -12.69 13.94 -18.56
C ILE A 79 -11.80 13.80 -19.81
N GLU A 80 -10.66 14.51 -19.84
CA GLU A 80 -9.69 14.40 -20.93
C GLU A 80 -9.06 12.99 -20.97
N GLY A 81 -8.62 12.48 -19.82
CA GLY A 81 -8.08 11.14 -19.73
C GLY A 81 -9.07 10.07 -20.19
N ILE A 82 -10.36 10.21 -19.81
CA ILE A 82 -11.44 9.34 -20.29
C ILE A 82 -11.58 9.43 -21.82
N ARG A 83 -11.61 10.65 -22.36
CA ARG A 83 -11.68 10.91 -23.81
C ARG A 83 -10.54 10.20 -24.54
N ARG A 84 -9.31 10.41 -24.08
CA ARG A 84 -8.11 9.85 -24.68
C ARG A 84 -8.11 8.32 -24.65
N ILE A 85 -8.45 7.73 -23.51
CA ILE A 85 -8.52 6.27 -23.38
C ILE A 85 -9.62 5.69 -24.27
N LEU A 86 -10.84 6.25 -24.26
CA LEU A 86 -11.94 5.76 -25.12
C LEU A 86 -11.61 5.87 -26.60
N GLY A 87 -10.93 6.94 -27.02
CA GLY A 87 -10.51 7.13 -28.42
C GLY A 87 -9.49 6.11 -28.89
N GLU A 88 -8.58 5.71 -28.02
CA GLU A 88 -7.43 4.86 -28.33
C GLU A 88 -7.65 3.35 -28.01
N ALA A 89 -8.62 3.03 -27.16
CA ALA A 89 -8.92 1.64 -26.78
C ALA A 89 -9.37 0.79 -27.98
N GLU A 90 -9.02 -0.47 -28.00
CA GLU A 90 -9.44 -1.40 -29.06
C GLU A 90 -10.88 -1.86 -28.88
N ASN A 91 -11.30 -2.12 -27.64
CA ASN A 91 -12.62 -2.67 -27.32
C ASN A 91 -13.71 -1.60 -27.21
N GLU A 92 -14.95 -1.98 -27.46
CA GLU A 92 -16.13 -1.11 -27.39
C GLU A 92 -16.41 -0.61 -25.97
N TYR A 93 -16.16 -1.47 -24.98
CA TYR A 93 -16.35 -1.16 -23.56
C TYR A 93 -14.99 -1.02 -22.87
N VAL A 94 -14.85 0.02 -22.07
CA VAL A 94 -13.61 0.34 -21.36
C VAL A 94 -13.92 0.55 -19.90
N PHE A 95 -13.27 -0.24 -19.04
CA PHE A 95 -13.28 0.04 -17.61
C PHE A 95 -12.27 1.15 -17.32
N ILE A 96 -12.69 2.17 -16.61
CA ILE A 96 -11.85 3.28 -16.19
C ILE A 96 -11.69 3.25 -14.68
N CYS A 97 -10.45 3.33 -14.20
CA CYS A 97 -10.17 3.61 -12.80
C CYS A 97 -9.12 4.72 -12.64
N ALA A 98 -9.17 5.43 -11.51
CA ALA A 98 -8.13 6.40 -11.18
C ALA A 98 -6.92 5.70 -10.54
N ALA A 99 -5.72 6.20 -10.83
CA ALA A 99 -4.47 5.67 -10.28
C ALA A 99 -4.32 5.85 -8.77
N ASP A 100 -5.20 6.62 -8.12
CA ASP A 100 -5.26 6.78 -6.67
C ASP A 100 -6.29 5.87 -5.98
N MET A 101 -6.81 4.85 -6.70
CA MET A 101 -7.73 3.82 -6.21
C MET A 101 -7.05 2.45 -6.11
N PRO A 102 -6.19 2.20 -5.12
CA PRO A 102 -5.28 1.05 -5.08
C PRO A 102 -5.95 -0.30 -4.81
N PHE A 103 -7.24 -0.30 -4.45
CA PHE A 103 -7.98 -1.51 -4.07
C PHE A 103 -8.92 -2.01 -5.16
N VAL A 104 -9.03 -1.29 -6.26
CA VAL A 104 -9.82 -1.76 -7.42
C VAL A 104 -9.26 -3.08 -7.90
N SER A 105 -10.15 -4.05 -8.11
CA SER A 105 -9.77 -5.42 -8.47
C SER A 105 -10.41 -5.88 -9.77
N LYS A 106 -9.80 -6.90 -10.40
CA LYS A 106 -10.35 -7.55 -11.59
C LYS A 106 -11.71 -8.22 -11.34
N GLU A 107 -11.96 -8.67 -10.10
CA GLU A 107 -13.26 -9.24 -9.71
C GLU A 107 -14.35 -8.16 -9.77
N LEU A 108 -14.05 -6.92 -9.36
CA LEU A 108 -14.98 -5.80 -9.51
C LEU A 108 -15.28 -5.51 -10.97
N VAL A 109 -14.24 -5.49 -11.83
CA VAL A 109 -14.41 -5.27 -13.27
C VAL A 109 -15.26 -6.39 -13.90
N SER A 110 -14.98 -7.64 -13.54
CA SER A 110 -15.75 -8.81 -13.99
C SER A 110 -17.22 -8.71 -13.55
N PHE A 111 -17.46 -8.33 -12.31
CA PHE A 111 -18.80 -8.11 -11.78
C PHE A 111 -19.54 -6.99 -12.54
N LEU A 112 -18.89 -5.84 -12.75
CA LEU A 112 -19.50 -4.75 -13.52
C LEU A 112 -19.82 -5.14 -14.96
N SER A 113 -18.99 -5.99 -15.58
CA SER A 113 -19.18 -6.44 -16.95
C SER A 113 -20.45 -7.32 -17.12
N GLU A 114 -20.93 -7.94 -16.05
CA GLU A 114 -22.17 -8.72 -16.09
C GLU A 114 -23.42 -7.86 -16.32
N PHE A 115 -23.35 -6.57 -16.07
CA PHE A 115 -24.45 -5.63 -16.31
C PHE A 115 -24.45 -5.04 -17.71
N ILE A 116 -23.43 -5.31 -18.53
CA ILE A 116 -23.33 -4.76 -19.88
C ILE A 116 -24.50 -5.20 -20.74
N SER A 117 -25.21 -4.22 -21.30
CA SER A 117 -26.32 -4.41 -22.24
C SER A 117 -26.36 -3.26 -23.26
N SER A 118 -27.18 -3.39 -24.30
CA SER A 118 -27.39 -2.34 -25.31
C SER A 118 -28.11 -1.09 -24.76
N ASP A 119 -28.70 -1.19 -23.56
CA ASP A 119 -29.57 -0.14 -23.00
C ASP A 119 -28.78 1.02 -22.37
N TYR A 120 -27.51 0.80 -22.03
CA TYR A 120 -26.70 1.75 -21.30
C TYR A 120 -25.35 2.01 -21.96
N ASP A 121 -24.87 3.23 -21.80
CA ASP A 121 -23.58 3.70 -22.30
C ASP A 121 -22.52 3.80 -21.18
N CYS A 122 -22.95 3.82 -19.92
CA CYS A 122 -22.09 3.86 -18.74
C CYS A 122 -22.63 2.97 -17.61
N TYR A 123 -21.71 2.34 -16.86
CA TYR A 123 -21.99 1.51 -15.68
C TYR A 123 -21.12 1.99 -14.54
N VAL A 124 -21.73 2.67 -13.57
CA VAL A 124 -21.04 3.43 -12.52
C VAL A 124 -21.35 2.85 -11.16
N ILE A 125 -20.33 2.59 -10.37
CA ILE A 125 -20.50 2.25 -8.96
C ILE A 125 -21.03 3.46 -8.19
N ALA A 126 -22.04 3.24 -7.36
CA ALA A 126 -22.58 4.24 -6.44
C ALA A 126 -22.58 3.67 -5.02
N ASP A 127 -22.14 4.45 -4.05
CA ASP A 127 -22.43 4.21 -2.65
C ASP A 127 -23.64 5.09 -2.20
N GLU A 128 -24.02 5.03 -0.93
CA GLU A 128 -25.20 5.71 -0.41
C GLU A 128 -25.16 7.24 -0.59
N GLU A 129 -23.96 7.84 -0.68
CA GLU A 129 -23.76 9.29 -0.70
C GLU A 129 -23.07 9.76 -2.00
N HIS A 130 -22.32 8.90 -2.69
CA HIS A 130 -21.45 9.29 -3.77
C HIS A 130 -21.51 8.32 -4.96
N ILE A 131 -21.39 8.88 -6.15
CA ILE A 131 -21.12 8.13 -7.37
C ILE A 131 -19.60 8.10 -7.63
N GLN A 132 -19.11 6.98 -8.19
CA GLN A 132 -17.68 6.77 -8.46
C GLN A 132 -17.40 6.76 -9.99
N PRO A 133 -17.44 7.92 -10.64
CA PRO A 133 -17.30 7.98 -12.10
C PRO A 133 -15.91 7.59 -12.60
N LEU A 134 -14.91 7.56 -11.70
CA LEU A 134 -13.56 7.06 -11.96
C LEU A 134 -13.36 5.61 -11.47
N CYS A 135 -14.46 4.86 -11.31
CA CYS A 135 -14.50 3.41 -11.16
C CYS A 135 -15.75 2.90 -11.88
N ALA A 136 -15.68 2.86 -13.23
CA ALA A 136 -16.85 2.70 -14.06
C ALA A 136 -16.49 2.08 -15.44
N ILE A 137 -17.46 1.42 -16.08
CA ILE A 137 -17.34 1.01 -17.47
C ILE A 137 -18.02 2.05 -18.38
N TYR A 138 -17.31 2.49 -19.40
CA TYR A 138 -17.78 3.40 -20.42
C TYR A 138 -17.81 2.71 -21.78
N LYS A 139 -18.87 2.95 -22.54
CA LYS A 139 -18.97 2.55 -23.94
C LYS A 139 -18.38 3.63 -24.83
N LYS A 140 -17.74 3.26 -25.95
CA LYS A 140 -17.20 4.23 -26.92
C LYS A 140 -18.24 5.20 -27.47
N SER A 141 -19.53 4.80 -27.46
CA SER A 141 -20.64 5.69 -27.82
C SER A 141 -20.75 6.97 -26.97
N ALA A 142 -20.11 7.01 -25.79
CA ALA A 142 -20.04 8.21 -24.96
C ALA A 142 -19.02 9.25 -25.49
N LEU A 143 -18.09 8.88 -26.37
CA LEU A 143 -17.01 9.74 -26.84
C LEU A 143 -17.51 11.05 -27.51
N PRO A 144 -18.48 11.03 -28.45
CA PRO A 144 -18.99 12.27 -29.05
C PRO A 144 -19.59 13.23 -28.02
N VAL A 145 -20.25 12.71 -26.98
CA VAL A 145 -20.82 13.52 -25.89
C VAL A 145 -19.71 14.15 -25.05
N ILE A 146 -18.62 13.43 -24.81
CA ILE A 146 -17.45 13.94 -24.08
C ILE A 146 -16.81 15.08 -24.88
N GLU A 147 -16.63 14.91 -26.20
CA GLU A 147 -16.05 15.93 -27.08
C GLU A 147 -16.90 17.19 -27.12
N GLU A 148 -18.23 17.07 -27.23
CA GLU A 148 -19.16 18.20 -27.16
C GLU A 148 -19.05 18.93 -25.80
N LEU A 149 -18.99 18.20 -24.68
CA LEU A 149 -18.84 18.78 -23.37
C LEU A 149 -17.53 19.58 -23.24
N ILE A 150 -16.42 19.04 -23.74
CA ILE A 150 -15.12 19.71 -23.73
C ILE A 150 -15.15 20.98 -24.59
N GLN A 151 -15.71 20.92 -25.79
CA GLN A 151 -15.88 22.09 -26.66
C GLN A 151 -16.70 23.20 -26.02
N ASN A 152 -17.69 22.85 -25.19
CA ASN A 152 -18.54 23.78 -24.45
C ASN A 152 -17.96 24.21 -23.09
N GLY A 153 -16.71 23.84 -22.75
CA GLY A 153 -16.07 24.19 -21.49
C GLY A 153 -16.65 23.48 -20.26
N GLN A 154 -17.37 22.37 -20.45
CA GLN A 154 -18.03 21.60 -19.40
C GLN A 154 -17.20 20.35 -19.05
N TYR A 155 -16.34 20.44 -18.04
CA TYR A 155 -15.34 19.40 -17.71
C TYR A 155 -15.76 18.44 -16.60
N ARG A 156 -16.98 18.63 -16.02
CA ARG A 156 -17.45 17.80 -14.91
C ARG A 156 -18.01 16.46 -15.44
N ILE A 157 -17.44 15.33 -14.99
CA ILE A 157 -17.91 14.00 -15.42
C ILE A 157 -19.39 13.76 -15.05
N ARG A 158 -19.88 14.38 -13.98
CA ARG A 158 -21.31 14.31 -13.64
C ARG A 158 -22.21 14.83 -14.74
N GLU A 159 -21.77 15.81 -15.54
CA GLU A 159 -22.56 16.31 -16.68
C GLU A 159 -22.57 15.28 -17.83
N LEU A 160 -21.47 14.56 -18.04
CA LEU A 160 -21.45 13.43 -18.97
C LEU A 160 -22.49 12.38 -18.57
N LEU A 161 -22.48 11.94 -17.29
CA LEU A 161 -23.38 10.88 -16.79
C LEU A 161 -24.87 11.26 -16.90
N LYS A 162 -25.22 12.55 -16.94
CA LYS A 162 -26.58 13.04 -17.17
C LYS A 162 -27.01 12.99 -18.65
N ARG A 163 -26.04 13.05 -19.58
CA ARG A 163 -26.32 13.11 -21.02
C ARG A 163 -26.25 11.75 -21.72
N VAL A 164 -25.61 10.77 -21.07
CA VAL A 164 -25.53 9.38 -21.55
C VAL A 164 -26.47 8.48 -20.74
N ARG A 165 -26.85 7.34 -21.30
CA ARG A 165 -27.66 6.37 -20.57
C ARG A 165 -26.80 5.68 -19.51
N THR A 166 -26.93 6.08 -18.26
CA THR A 166 -26.09 5.60 -17.16
C THR A 166 -26.86 4.64 -16.28
N LYS A 167 -26.25 3.45 -16.03
CA LYS A 167 -26.70 2.50 -15.02
C LYS A 167 -25.88 2.69 -13.75
N TYR A 168 -26.53 3.03 -12.65
CA TYR A 168 -25.90 3.10 -11.33
C TYR A 168 -26.02 1.75 -10.63
N ILE A 169 -24.91 1.25 -10.12
CA ILE A 169 -24.79 -0.06 -9.45
C ILE A 169 -24.43 0.21 -7.99
N PRO A 170 -25.40 0.01 -7.05
CA PRO A 170 -25.17 0.29 -5.65
C PRO A 170 -24.14 -0.67 -5.05
N LEU A 171 -23.07 -0.14 -4.48
CA LEU A 171 -22.01 -0.93 -3.85
C LEU A 171 -22.53 -1.74 -2.65
N GLY A 172 -23.47 -1.20 -1.90
CA GLY A 172 -24.07 -1.87 -0.73
C GLY A 172 -24.80 -3.18 -1.03
N TYR A 173 -25.16 -3.45 -2.29
CA TYR A 173 -25.75 -4.73 -2.74
C TYR A 173 -24.73 -5.70 -3.33
N THR A 174 -23.44 -5.38 -3.21
CA THR A 174 -22.34 -6.23 -3.69
C THR A 174 -21.65 -6.92 -2.52
N CYS A 175 -20.83 -7.92 -2.81
CA CYS A 175 -19.96 -8.56 -1.82
C CYS A 175 -18.65 -7.78 -1.56
N PHE A 176 -18.45 -6.64 -2.23
CA PHE A 176 -17.22 -5.88 -2.13
C PHE A 176 -17.21 -4.96 -0.91
N ASP A 177 -16.05 -4.89 -0.25
CA ASP A 177 -15.80 -3.93 0.82
C ASP A 177 -15.78 -2.49 0.26
N LYS A 178 -16.29 -1.52 1.01
CA LYS A 178 -16.32 -0.08 0.61
C LYS A 178 -14.94 0.48 0.25
N ARG A 179 -13.87 -0.10 0.79
CA ARG A 179 -12.49 0.28 0.47
C ARG A 179 -12.12 0.08 -1.01
N ILE A 180 -12.84 -0.78 -1.73
CA ILE A 180 -12.54 -1.07 -3.15
C ILE A 180 -12.61 0.18 -4.04
N VAL A 181 -13.42 1.17 -3.66
CA VAL A 181 -13.57 2.45 -4.35
C VAL A 181 -12.92 3.63 -3.61
N LYS A 182 -12.11 3.35 -2.58
CA LYS A 182 -11.46 4.40 -1.78
C LYS A 182 -10.30 5.03 -2.55
N ASN A 183 -10.34 6.37 -2.66
CA ASN A 183 -9.27 7.16 -3.24
C ASN A 183 -8.25 7.57 -2.16
N ILE A 184 -6.98 7.64 -2.53
CA ILE A 184 -5.93 8.25 -1.73
C ILE A 184 -5.79 9.72 -2.15
N ASN A 185 -6.41 10.65 -1.39
CA ASN A 185 -6.41 12.07 -1.71
C ASN A 185 -5.46 12.89 -0.84
N THR A 186 -5.27 12.47 0.41
CA THR A 186 -4.47 13.14 1.44
C THR A 186 -3.36 12.22 1.95
N ARG A 187 -2.44 12.78 2.73
CA ARG A 187 -1.43 11.98 3.44
C ARG A 187 -2.09 11.04 4.44
N GLU A 188 -3.15 11.48 5.10
CA GLU A 188 -3.94 10.70 6.05
C GLU A 188 -4.60 9.51 5.36
N ASP A 189 -5.20 9.70 4.16
CA ASP A 189 -5.72 8.56 3.37
C ASP A 189 -4.62 7.56 3.04
N TYR A 190 -3.44 8.07 2.65
CA TYR A 190 -2.30 7.21 2.32
C TYR A 190 -1.82 6.42 3.52
N HIS A 191 -1.67 7.04 4.69
CA HIS A 191 -1.28 6.36 5.92
C HIS A 191 -2.32 5.29 6.31
N ALA A 192 -3.61 5.59 6.19
CA ALA A 192 -4.69 4.66 6.52
C ALA A 192 -4.76 3.40 5.63
N VAL A 193 -4.19 3.44 4.41
CA VAL A 193 -4.24 2.30 3.47
C VAL A 193 -2.91 1.58 3.31
N ARG A 194 -1.81 2.17 3.79
CA ARG A 194 -0.47 1.62 3.65
C ARG A 194 -0.28 0.40 4.54
N LYS A 195 0.27 -0.68 3.98
CA LYS A 195 0.75 -1.79 4.80
C LYS A 195 2.03 -1.35 5.53
N PRO A 196 2.15 -1.60 6.84
CA PRO A 196 3.36 -1.27 7.57
C PRO A 196 4.61 -1.85 6.90
N PHE A 197 5.66 -1.04 6.81
CA PHE A 197 6.99 -1.54 6.49
C PHE A 197 7.54 -2.30 7.70
N VAL A 198 8.00 -3.52 7.47
CA VAL A 198 8.48 -4.40 8.54
C VAL A 198 9.96 -4.65 8.34
N PHE A 199 10.75 -4.42 9.37
CA PHE A 199 12.15 -4.80 9.40
C PHE A 199 12.58 -5.24 10.79
N CYS A 200 13.67 -6.00 10.85
CA CYS A 200 14.24 -6.48 12.09
C CYS A 200 15.48 -5.69 12.49
N VAL A 201 15.66 -5.46 13.78
CA VAL A 201 16.93 -5.02 14.36
C VAL A 201 17.55 -6.21 15.08
N CYS A 202 18.60 -6.77 14.52
CA CYS A 202 19.23 -7.99 14.96
C CYS A 202 20.64 -7.73 15.49
N GLY A 203 21.16 -8.60 16.34
CA GLY A 203 22.50 -8.52 16.93
C GLY A 203 22.58 -9.34 18.20
N TYR A 204 23.80 -9.50 18.73
CA TYR A 204 24.01 -10.23 20.00
C TYR A 204 23.34 -9.54 21.19
N SER A 205 23.24 -10.27 22.33
CA SER A 205 22.80 -9.66 23.59
C SER A 205 23.72 -8.47 23.91
N ASP A 206 23.13 -7.42 24.47
CA ASP A 206 23.84 -6.21 24.92
C ASP A 206 24.61 -5.44 23.82
N SER A 207 24.31 -5.70 22.53
CA SER A 207 24.92 -4.98 21.40
C SER A 207 24.36 -3.57 21.17
N GLY A 208 23.43 -3.08 22.00
CA GLY A 208 22.85 -1.74 21.84
C GLY A 208 21.58 -1.67 21.00
N LYS A 209 20.96 -2.81 20.61
CA LYS A 209 19.73 -2.86 19.78
C LYS A 209 18.61 -1.96 20.30
N THR A 210 18.24 -2.13 21.56
CA THR A 210 17.14 -1.37 22.17
C THR A 210 17.43 0.15 22.15
N GLY A 211 18.69 0.55 22.43
CA GLY A 211 19.12 1.94 22.34
C GLY A 211 19.01 2.50 20.93
N LEU A 212 19.40 1.73 19.91
CA LEU A 212 19.24 2.13 18.53
C LEU A 212 17.76 2.24 18.14
N ILE A 213 16.93 1.27 18.50
CA ILE A 213 15.48 1.29 18.21
C ILE A 213 14.83 2.55 18.77
N VAL A 214 15.14 2.93 20.02
CA VAL A 214 14.61 4.17 20.64
C VAL A 214 15.00 5.40 19.82
N LYS A 215 16.27 5.49 19.38
CA LYS A 215 16.72 6.60 18.53
C LYS A 215 16.01 6.59 17.17
N LEU A 216 15.83 5.44 16.53
CA LEU A 216 15.11 5.31 15.27
C LEU A 216 13.64 5.71 15.39
N ILE A 217 12.95 5.35 16.47
CA ILE A 217 11.58 5.80 16.73
C ILE A 217 11.51 7.33 16.73
N ASN A 218 12.47 8.01 17.38
CA ASN A 218 12.52 9.48 17.40
C ASN A 218 12.73 10.06 15.99
N GLU A 219 13.56 9.42 15.14
CA GLU A 219 13.73 9.84 13.75
C GLU A 219 12.44 9.64 12.94
N PHE A 220 11.75 8.50 13.10
CA PHE A 220 10.46 8.25 12.46
C PHE A 220 9.42 9.30 12.85
N ILE A 221 9.26 9.59 14.14
CA ILE A 221 8.32 10.60 14.64
C ILE A 221 8.65 12.00 14.08
N ARG A 222 9.94 12.37 14.02
CA ARG A 222 10.38 13.66 13.48
C ARG A 222 9.97 13.84 12.02
N GLU A 223 9.99 12.77 11.23
CA GLU A 223 9.58 12.76 9.82
C GLU A 223 8.07 12.49 9.62
N GLY A 224 7.29 12.44 10.70
CA GLY A 224 5.84 12.27 10.66
C GLY A 224 5.37 10.83 10.46
N TYR A 225 6.23 9.84 10.71
CA TYR A 225 5.88 8.41 10.66
C TYR A 225 5.54 7.88 12.05
N SER A 226 4.59 6.95 12.09
CA SER A 226 4.29 6.16 13.29
C SER A 226 5.07 4.84 13.28
N ALA A 227 5.52 4.38 14.45
CA ALA A 227 6.26 3.14 14.56
C ALA A 227 5.73 2.27 15.70
N ALA A 228 5.59 0.97 15.46
CA ALA A 228 5.37 -0.04 16.48
C ALA A 228 6.61 -0.91 16.65
N VAL A 229 6.80 -1.44 17.86
CA VAL A 229 7.92 -2.34 18.16
C VAL A 229 7.38 -3.66 18.67
N ILE A 230 7.87 -4.76 18.11
CA ILE A 230 7.66 -6.11 18.60
C ILE A 230 9.01 -6.61 19.14
N LYS A 231 9.09 -6.92 20.42
CA LYS A 231 10.27 -7.54 21.00
C LYS A 231 10.08 -9.05 21.07
N HIS A 232 10.98 -9.79 20.44
CA HIS A 232 11.09 -11.24 20.61
C HIS A 232 12.06 -11.54 21.75
N ASP A 233 11.52 -12.03 22.86
CA ASP A 233 12.31 -12.49 23.99
C ASP A 233 12.21 -14.03 24.11
N GLY A 234 13.34 -14.69 24.30
CA GLY A 234 13.39 -16.14 24.50
C GLY A 234 12.99 -16.59 25.91
N LYS A 235 12.66 -15.66 26.81
CA LYS A 235 12.25 -15.96 28.18
C LYS A 235 10.77 -15.60 28.37
N ASP A 236 10.08 -16.40 29.20
CA ASP A 236 8.71 -16.06 29.58
C ASP A 236 8.70 -14.73 30.34
N HIS A 237 7.95 -13.77 29.80
CA HIS A 237 7.74 -12.47 30.43
C HIS A 237 6.42 -12.46 31.18
N VAL A 238 6.49 -12.09 32.46
CA VAL A 238 5.33 -11.64 33.21
C VAL A 238 5.26 -10.12 33.00
N ALA A 239 4.36 -9.68 32.10
CA ALA A 239 4.25 -8.26 31.72
C ALA A 239 3.54 -7.42 32.77
N ASP A 240 2.92 -8.03 33.77
CA ASP A 240 2.10 -7.36 34.76
C ASP A 240 2.76 -7.32 36.14
N LYS A 241 2.44 -6.28 36.91
CA LYS A 241 2.93 -6.15 38.28
C LYS A 241 2.36 -7.29 39.13
N GLU A 242 3.22 -8.01 39.82
CA GLU A 242 2.84 -9.07 40.76
C GLU A 242 1.78 -8.55 41.74
N GLY A 243 0.67 -9.28 41.88
CA GLY A 243 -0.44 -8.92 42.74
C GLY A 243 -1.47 -7.95 42.15
N SER A 244 -1.30 -7.48 40.89
CA SER A 244 -2.33 -6.70 40.21
C SER A 244 -3.61 -7.54 39.93
N ASP A 245 -4.75 -6.89 39.72
CA ASP A 245 -5.99 -7.61 39.43
C ASP A 245 -5.90 -8.43 38.13
N THR A 246 -5.26 -7.90 37.11
CA THR A 246 -5.02 -8.60 35.84
C THR A 246 -4.09 -9.79 36.01
N ALA A 247 -3.04 -9.71 36.85
CA ALA A 247 -2.19 -10.85 37.21
C ALA A 247 -3.00 -11.93 37.91
N ARG A 248 -3.87 -11.55 38.88
CA ARG A 248 -4.74 -12.48 39.60
C ARG A 248 -5.74 -13.18 38.67
N PHE A 249 -6.34 -12.46 37.70
CA PHE A 249 -7.20 -13.07 36.71
C PHE A 249 -6.45 -14.08 35.83
N TYR A 250 -5.25 -13.75 35.45
CA TYR A 250 -4.39 -14.64 34.68
C TYR A 250 -3.98 -15.88 35.48
N GLU A 251 -3.58 -15.74 36.74
CA GLU A 251 -3.24 -16.85 37.63
C GLU A 251 -4.44 -17.77 37.87
N ALA A 252 -5.65 -17.19 37.98
CA ALA A 252 -6.91 -17.95 38.14
C ALA A 252 -7.30 -18.74 36.89
N GLY A 253 -6.58 -18.63 35.78
CA GLY A 253 -6.78 -19.43 34.58
C GLY A 253 -7.42 -18.69 33.41
N ALA A 254 -7.59 -17.38 33.48
CA ALA A 254 -8.08 -16.61 32.32
C ALA A 254 -7.16 -16.81 31.11
N VAL A 255 -7.73 -17.08 29.94
CA VAL A 255 -6.97 -17.21 28.67
C VAL A 255 -6.42 -15.88 28.20
N CYS A 256 -7.03 -14.78 28.65
CA CYS A 256 -6.65 -13.42 28.34
C CYS A 256 -7.11 -12.50 29.47
N ALA A 257 -6.24 -11.58 29.89
CA ALA A 257 -6.58 -10.47 30.79
C ALA A 257 -6.17 -9.17 30.12
N ALA A 258 -7.04 -8.15 30.20
CA ALA A 258 -6.78 -6.85 29.61
C ALA A 258 -7.12 -5.74 30.60
N VAL A 259 -6.34 -4.67 30.54
CA VAL A 259 -6.65 -3.39 31.19
C VAL A 259 -6.61 -2.30 30.13
N TYR A 260 -7.52 -1.38 30.18
CA TYR A 260 -7.55 -0.24 29.27
C TYR A 260 -7.89 1.05 30.02
N SER A 261 -7.41 2.15 29.45
CA SER A 261 -7.72 3.51 29.87
C SER A 261 -8.02 4.35 28.61
N ASP A 262 -8.31 5.63 28.79
CA ASP A 262 -8.55 6.55 27.66
C ASP A 262 -7.36 6.69 26.72
N SER A 263 -6.14 6.32 27.16
CA SER A 263 -4.89 6.52 26.41
C SER A 263 -4.12 5.24 26.10
N SER A 264 -4.49 4.11 26.72
CA SER A 264 -3.67 2.89 26.58
C SER A 264 -4.47 1.60 26.80
N VAL A 265 -3.98 0.53 26.18
CA VAL A 265 -4.47 -0.85 26.37
C VAL A 265 -3.29 -1.75 26.65
N LEU A 266 -3.39 -2.57 27.73
CA LEU A 266 -2.49 -3.68 28.02
C LEU A 266 -3.27 -4.99 27.89
N LEU A 267 -2.75 -5.90 27.08
CA LEU A 267 -3.35 -7.21 26.86
C LEU A 267 -2.32 -8.31 27.21
N HIS A 268 -2.69 -9.17 28.15
CA HIS A 268 -1.91 -10.35 28.49
C HIS A 268 -2.66 -11.62 28.08
N LYS A 269 -2.14 -12.35 27.10
CA LYS A 269 -2.77 -13.56 26.54
C LYS A 269 -1.92 -14.78 26.71
N ARG A 270 -2.53 -15.89 27.19
CA ARG A 270 -1.86 -17.19 27.26
C ARG A 270 -1.62 -17.78 25.89
N GLY A 271 -0.51 -18.48 25.74
CA GLY A 271 -0.19 -19.27 24.56
C GLY A 271 1.17 -18.92 23.96
N LYS A 272 1.55 -19.69 22.96
CA LYS A 272 2.82 -19.48 22.24
C LYS A 272 2.79 -18.15 21.51
N GLY A 273 3.77 -17.30 21.76
CA GLY A 273 4.01 -16.07 21.02
C GLY A 273 4.25 -16.39 19.54
N ASP A 274 3.65 -15.58 18.65
CA ASP A 274 3.76 -15.72 17.21
C ASP A 274 3.86 -14.33 16.60
N ALA A 275 5.01 -14.02 16.01
CA ALA A 275 5.28 -12.72 15.42
C ALA A 275 4.31 -12.39 14.27
N GLU A 276 3.94 -13.39 13.44
CA GLU A 276 3.01 -13.18 12.33
C GLU A 276 1.60 -12.83 12.82
N LYS A 277 1.16 -13.39 13.95
CA LYS A 277 -0.12 -13.02 14.57
C LYS A 277 -0.10 -11.58 15.10
N LEU A 278 1.00 -11.18 15.73
CA LEU A 278 1.17 -9.80 16.21
C LEU A 278 1.25 -8.82 15.03
N LEU A 279 1.99 -9.15 13.98
CA LEU A 279 2.04 -8.37 12.75
C LEU A 279 0.66 -8.25 12.10
N SER A 280 -0.09 -9.36 12.03
CA SER A 280 -1.46 -9.34 11.49
C SER A 280 -2.40 -8.48 12.33
N PHE A 281 -2.26 -8.51 13.65
CA PHE A 281 -3.03 -7.64 14.56
C PHE A 281 -2.72 -6.15 14.31
N LEU A 282 -1.45 -5.76 14.27
CA LEU A 282 -1.03 -4.38 14.02
C LEU A 282 -1.43 -3.88 12.62
N ARG A 283 -1.35 -4.76 11.60
CA ARG A 283 -1.76 -4.43 10.22
C ARG A 283 -3.27 -4.22 10.06
N ARG A 284 -4.07 -4.79 10.94
CA ARG A 284 -5.54 -4.73 10.91
C ARG A 284 -6.13 -3.76 11.91
N SER A 285 -5.30 -3.05 12.67
CA SER A 285 -5.79 -1.98 13.55
C SER A 285 -6.44 -0.86 12.72
N ASP A 286 -7.32 -0.10 13.35
CA ASP A 286 -7.99 1.04 12.70
C ASP A 286 -6.98 2.11 12.24
N ASP A 287 -5.86 2.23 12.96
CA ASP A 287 -4.73 3.08 12.64
C ASP A 287 -3.43 2.25 12.63
N PRO A 288 -3.11 1.57 11.49
CA PRO A 288 -1.93 0.75 11.40
C PRO A 288 -0.66 1.62 11.39
N PRO A 289 0.40 1.22 12.11
CA PRO A 289 1.64 1.98 12.12
C PRO A 289 2.29 2.00 10.74
N ASP A 290 3.07 3.04 10.44
CA ASP A 290 3.83 3.13 9.20
C ASP A 290 4.97 2.10 9.17
N PHE A 291 5.62 1.90 10.31
CA PHE A 291 6.72 0.95 10.48
C PHE A 291 6.44 -0.03 11.62
N ILE A 292 6.86 -1.27 11.44
CA ILE A 292 6.94 -2.25 12.53
C ILE A 292 8.38 -2.71 12.64
N ILE A 293 9.00 -2.40 13.76
CA ILE A 293 10.36 -2.80 14.10
C ILE A 293 10.29 -4.06 14.95
N ILE A 294 10.99 -5.11 14.55
CA ILE A 294 11.09 -6.34 15.33
C ILE A 294 12.48 -6.41 15.96
N GLU A 295 12.57 -6.33 17.28
CA GLU A 295 13.81 -6.60 18.00
C GLU A 295 14.04 -8.10 18.04
N GLY A 296 15.06 -8.60 17.33
CA GLY A 296 15.37 -10.01 17.23
C GLY A 296 14.97 -10.65 15.90
N LEU A 297 14.51 -11.89 15.91
CA LEU A 297 14.12 -12.70 14.74
C LEU A 297 15.18 -12.74 13.61
N LYS A 298 16.44 -12.98 13.96
CA LYS A 298 17.58 -13.02 13.02
C LYS A 298 17.36 -13.96 11.82
N ASN A 299 16.62 -15.06 12.00
CA ASN A 299 16.37 -16.09 10.98
C ASN A 299 15.07 -15.85 10.18
N SER A 300 14.41 -14.67 10.31
CA SER A 300 13.22 -14.35 9.55
C SER A 300 13.55 -13.87 8.13
N GLY A 301 12.59 -13.92 7.20
CA GLY A 301 12.71 -13.34 5.84
C GLY A 301 12.57 -11.82 5.78
N TYR A 302 12.39 -11.11 6.91
CA TYR A 302 12.26 -9.67 6.93
C TYR A 302 13.62 -8.97 6.71
N PRO A 303 13.62 -7.77 6.08
CA PRO A 303 14.81 -6.92 5.98
C PRO A 303 15.41 -6.63 7.35
N LYS A 304 16.73 -6.46 7.42
CA LYS A 304 17.45 -6.37 8.70
C LYS A 304 18.40 -5.20 8.78
N VAL A 305 18.38 -4.53 9.93
CA VAL A 305 19.49 -3.71 10.43
C VAL A 305 20.28 -4.56 11.42
N LEU A 306 21.53 -4.84 11.10
CA LEU A 306 22.40 -5.64 11.96
C LEU A 306 23.16 -4.72 12.91
N VAL A 307 22.98 -4.89 14.21
CA VAL A 307 23.72 -4.18 15.26
C VAL A 307 24.87 -5.02 15.72
N HIS A 308 26.08 -4.51 15.53
CA HIS A 308 27.31 -5.19 15.95
C HIS A 308 28.03 -4.35 17.00
N GLY A 309 28.24 -4.93 18.18
CA GLY A 309 29.02 -4.33 19.26
C GLY A 309 30.55 -4.50 19.06
N ALA A 310 31.34 -4.28 20.09
CA ALA A 310 32.79 -4.47 20.00
C ALA A 310 33.19 -5.94 19.69
N GLY A 311 33.96 -6.14 18.63
CA GLY A 311 34.44 -7.46 18.21
C GLY A 311 34.61 -7.53 16.68
N ALA A 312 35.14 -8.65 16.16
CA ALA A 312 35.17 -8.92 14.73
C ALA A 312 33.75 -9.24 14.21
N LEU A 313 33.43 -8.80 12.99
CA LEU A 313 32.22 -9.24 12.31
C LEU A 313 32.24 -10.76 12.17
N PRO A 314 31.10 -11.45 12.37
CA PRO A 314 31.02 -12.87 12.07
C PRO A 314 31.36 -13.09 10.58
N ASP A 315 32.20 -14.09 10.27
CA ASP A 315 32.58 -14.47 8.91
C ASP A 315 31.37 -14.79 8.00
N ALA A 316 30.20 -15.03 8.59
CA ALA A 316 28.95 -15.36 7.93
C ALA A 316 28.15 -14.17 7.34
N ILE A 317 28.66 -12.93 7.38
CA ILE A 317 27.96 -11.76 6.80
C ILE A 317 28.19 -11.68 5.30
N ASP A 318 29.21 -12.33 4.77
CA ASP A 318 29.71 -12.12 3.40
C ASP A 318 28.92 -12.89 2.32
N ASP A 319 28.20 -13.98 2.61
CA ASP A 319 27.66 -14.85 1.56
C ASP A 319 26.20 -15.30 1.68
N GLY A 320 25.38 -14.69 2.51
CA GLY A 320 23.94 -15.06 2.57
C GLY A 320 23.64 -16.42 3.19
N GLU A 321 24.60 -17.07 3.84
CA GLU A 321 24.45 -18.42 4.41
C GLU A 321 23.78 -18.51 5.78
N MET A 322 23.09 -17.43 6.25
CA MET A 322 22.41 -17.49 7.56
C MET A 322 21.02 -18.15 7.53
N SER A 323 20.54 -18.60 6.40
CA SER A 323 19.36 -19.49 6.26
C SER A 323 19.13 -19.82 4.78
N ASP A 324 18.30 -20.82 4.46
CA ASP A 324 17.81 -21.16 3.10
C ASP A 324 17.06 -20.01 2.38
N ASN A 325 17.01 -18.81 2.97
CA ASN A 325 16.46 -17.58 2.41
C ASN A 325 17.52 -16.48 2.40
N PRO A 326 17.76 -15.80 1.26
CA PRO A 326 18.73 -14.71 1.19
C PRO A 326 18.34 -13.59 2.16
N VAL A 327 19.22 -13.32 3.13
CA VAL A 327 19.01 -12.27 4.13
C VAL A 327 19.07 -10.90 3.44
N LYS A 328 17.95 -10.19 3.40
CA LYS A 328 17.88 -8.82 2.91
C LYS A 328 18.44 -7.87 3.98
N LEU A 329 19.73 -7.59 3.90
CA LEU A 329 20.39 -6.67 4.83
C LEU A 329 20.18 -5.23 4.35
N ILE A 330 19.62 -4.37 5.22
CA ILE A 330 19.44 -2.93 4.96
C ILE A 330 20.79 -2.23 5.19
N CYS A 331 21.34 -2.36 6.39
CA CYS A 331 22.62 -1.80 6.77
C CYS A 331 23.19 -2.51 8.00
N ILE A 332 24.44 -2.19 8.31
CA ILE A 332 25.12 -2.59 9.54
C ILE A 332 25.36 -1.34 10.40
N ALA A 333 25.01 -1.42 11.68
CA ALA A 333 25.27 -0.40 12.69
C ALA A 333 26.37 -0.91 13.65
N ALA A 334 27.56 -0.30 13.62
CA ALA A 334 28.68 -0.76 14.40
C ALA A 334 29.65 0.37 14.79
N ASP A 335 30.33 0.22 15.93
CA ASP A 335 31.26 1.24 16.45
C ASP A 335 32.68 1.13 15.88
N HIS A 336 33.13 -0.08 15.48
CA HIS A 336 34.51 -0.36 15.10
C HIS A 336 34.59 -1.36 13.92
N ILE A 337 34.34 -0.90 12.70
CA ILE A 337 34.49 -1.73 11.48
C ILE A 337 35.19 -0.95 10.39
N SER A 338 36.09 -1.65 9.64
CA SER A 338 36.67 -1.12 8.42
C SER A 338 35.74 -1.40 7.22
N HIS A 339 35.54 -0.38 6.35
CA HIS A 339 34.71 -0.46 5.17
C HIS A 339 35.16 -1.50 4.12
N GLU A 340 36.38 -2.05 4.24
CA GLU A 340 36.95 -2.96 3.24
C GLU A 340 36.35 -4.36 3.24
N GLN A 341 35.57 -4.72 4.25
CA GLN A 341 35.07 -6.09 4.47
C GLN A 341 33.56 -6.29 4.22
N VAL A 342 32.82 -5.23 3.84
CA VAL A 342 31.35 -5.34 3.79
C VAL A 342 30.78 -4.68 2.53
N LYS A 343 29.94 -5.40 1.79
CA LYS A 343 29.21 -4.90 0.60
C LYS A 343 27.91 -4.15 0.91
N CYS A 344 27.58 -3.98 2.19
CA CYS A 344 26.35 -3.36 2.68
C CYS A 344 26.66 -2.00 3.30
N PRO A 345 25.73 -1.01 3.28
CA PRO A 345 25.92 0.26 3.95
C PRO A 345 26.29 0.08 5.42
N LEU A 346 27.30 0.81 5.87
CA LEU A 346 27.87 0.74 7.21
C LEU A 346 27.74 2.09 7.91
N TYR A 347 27.16 2.10 9.11
CA TYR A 347 26.95 3.29 9.93
C TYR A 347 27.48 3.05 11.35
N ARG A 348 27.84 4.13 12.04
CA ARG A 348 28.06 4.06 13.48
C ARG A 348 26.72 3.84 14.21
N ILE A 349 26.75 3.14 15.34
CA ILE A 349 25.52 2.84 16.12
C ILE A 349 24.84 4.10 16.68
N ASP A 350 25.57 5.20 16.81
CA ASP A 350 25.07 6.50 17.25
C ASP A 350 24.52 7.36 16.10
N ASP A 351 24.80 7.01 14.82
CA ASP A 351 24.30 7.69 13.65
C ASP A 351 22.86 7.21 13.29
N SER A 352 21.92 7.48 14.19
CA SER A 352 20.51 7.11 13.96
C SER A 352 19.91 7.78 12.72
N ARG A 353 20.38 8.99 12.38
CA ARG A 353 19.89 9.71 11.19
C ARG A 353 20.35 9.04 9.90
N GLY A 354 21.61 8.68 9.77
CA GLY A 354 22.13 7.97 8.60
C GLY A 354 21.46 6.60 8.42
N ILE A 355 21.27 5.85 9.53
CA ILE A 355 20.56 4.56 9.50
C ILE A 355 19.10 4.74 9.08
N PHE A 356 18.41 5.77 9.60
CA PHE A 356 17.04 6.08 9.22
C PHE A 356 16.91 6.40 7.71
N LEU A 357 17.79 7.25 7.17
CA LEU A 357 17.79 7.56 5.73
C LEU A 357 18.04 6.30 4.89
N CYS A 358 18.95 5.43 5.31
CA CYS A 358 19.19 4.15 4.63
C CYS A 358 17.95 3.24 4.66
N ILE A 359 17.20 3.23 5.76
CA ILE A 359 15.91 2.50 5.86
C ILE A 359 14.90 3.11 4.90
N GLN A 360 14.79 4.44 4.82
CA GLN A 360 13.91 5.11 3.86
C GLN A 360 14.26 4.75 2.42
N ASP A 361 15.55 4.86 2.05
CA ASP A 361 16.02 4.49 0.71
C ASP A 361 15.71 3.04 0.37
N TYR A 362 15.91 2.12 1.32
CA TYR A 362 15.61 0.70 1.13
C TYR A 362 14.13 0.46 0.82
N PHE A 363 13.23 1.19 1.46
CA PHE A 363 11.78 1.10 1.24
C PHE A 363 11.27 2.08 0.18
N CYS A 364 12.15 2.84 -0.49
CA CYS A 364 11.84 3.84 -1.53
C CYS A 364 10.86 4.93 -1.03
N LEU A 365 11.14 5.54 0.14
CA LEU A 365 10.30 6.53 0.82
C LEU A 365 10.80 7.96 0.65
#